data_38909baf922f234136d97b60463827e2
#
_entry.id   38909baf922f234136d97b60463827e2
#
_cell.length_a   1.000
_cell.length_b   1.000
_cell.length_c   1.000
_cell.angle_alpha   90.00
_cell.angle_beta   90.00
_cell.angle_gamma   90.00
#
_symmetry.space_group_name_H-M   'P 1'
#
loop_
_entity.id
_entity.type
_entity.pdbx_description
1 polymer ?
#
loop_
_entity_poly.entity_id
_entity_poly.type
_entity_poly.pdbx_seq_one_letter_code
_entity_poly.pdbx_strand_id
1 'polypeptide(L)'
;MSTLHENSIIIDGLNISKFDRSVFEDMRKGGITAANCTVSVWESFAKTVDNIALMKQQIRANSELLTLVRTTEDIARAKKENRTGVILGFQNAHAFEDNLGYIEAFADMGVRVVQLCYNTQNLVGTGCYERDGGLSDFGREVITEMNRVGIMVDLSHVGSNTSSEAIAFSKKPVCYSHCLPSGLKEHPRNKSDEQLKEIADAGGFVGVTMFAPFLKRGIDATIDDYIEAIDYVVNLIGEDAVGIGTDFTQGYSVDFFDWLTHDKGRYRRLTNFGKVVNPEGIRTIGEFPNLTQAMERAGWSETRIRKIMGENWVRVFRDVWGA
;
A
#
# COMPACT_ATOMS: atom_id res chain seq x y z
N MET A 1 4.89 11.14 -22.84
CA MET A 1 3.92 11.04 -21.72
C MET A 1 2.82 12.06 -21.98
N SER A 2 1.59 11.86 -21.48
CA SER A 2 0.60 12.94 -21.53
C SER A 2 1.01 14.07 -20.57
N THR A 3 0.72 15.31 -20.91
CA THR A 3 0.98 16.46 -20.02
C THR A 3 0.23 16.32 -18.69
N LEU A 4 -0.90 15.61 -18.68
CA LEU A 4 -1.65 15.31 -17.47
C LEU A 4 -0.83 14.42 -16.53
N HIS A 5 -0.22 13.35 -17.04
CA HIS A 5 0.63 12.45 -16.24
C HIS A 5 1.83 13.18 -15.63
N GLU A 6 2.53 13.97 -16.47
CA GLU A 6 3.73 14.71 -16.02
C GLU A 6 3.41 15.75 -14.94
N ASN A 7 2.24 16.39 -15.00
CA ASN A 7 1.81 17.42 -14.05
C ASN A 7 1.08 16.87 -12.82
N SER A 8 0.70 15.59 -12.81
CA SER A 8 0.01 14.98 -11.68
C SER A 8 0.99 14.56 -10.56
N ILE A 9 0.55 14.64 -9.32
CA ILE A 9 1.15 13.90 -8.22
C ILE A 9 0.75 12.44 -8.37
N ILE A 10 1.71 11.53 -8.37
CA ILE A 10 1.48 10.10 -8.55
C ILE A 10 2.00 9.37 -7.33
N ILE A 11 1.11 8.73 -6.58
CA ILE A 11 1.45 7.99 -5.36
C ILE A 11 1.05 6.53 -5.52
N ASP A 12 2.01 5.65 -5.32
CA ASP A 12 1.78 4.22 -5.18
C ASP A 12 1.65 3.87 -3.69
N GLY A 13 0.43 3.52 -3.26
CA GLY A 13 0.08 3.23 -1.88
C GLY A 13 0.74 1.97 -1.31
N LEU A 14 1.24 1.09 -2.15
CA LEU A 14 2.10 -0.03 -1.76
C LEU A 14 2.98 -0.51 -2.91
N ASN A 15 4.26 -0.68 -2.59
CA ASN A 15 5.26 -1.28 -3.46
C ASN A 15 6.19 -2.19 -2.64
N ILE A 16 6.36 -3.43 -3.09
CA ILE A 16 7.23 -4.43 -2.44
C ILE A 16 8.23 -4.99 -3.45
N SER A 17 8.70 -4.18 -4.38
CA SER A 17 9.72 -4.58 -5.36
C SER A 17 11.08 -4.85 -4.72
N LYS A 18 11.94 -5.57 -5.44
CA LYS A 18 13.34 -5.72 -5.04
C LYS A 18 14.07 -4.41 -5.29
N PHE A 19 14.09 -3.54 -4.28
CA PHE A 19 14.59 -2.18 -4.38
C PHE A 19 16.08 -2.13 -4.69
N ASP A 20 16.39 -2.00 -5.97
CA ASP A 20 17.70 -1.75 -6.53
C ASP A 20 17.65 -0.57 -7.53
N ARG A 21 18.79 -0.19 -8.09
CA ARG A 21 18.88 0.93 -9.01
C ARG A 21 17.94 0.82 -10.21
N SER A 22 17.74 -0.38 -10.75
CA SER A 22 16.87 -0.58 -11.93
C SER A 22 15.40 -0.29 -11.61
N VAL A 23 14.95 -0.69 -10.41
CA VAL A 23 13.60 -0.37 -9.91
C VAL A 23 13.45 1.14 -9.69
N PHE A 24 14.47 1.81 -9.15
CA PHE A 24 14.43 3.27 -8.94
C PHE A 24 14.40 4.05 -10.25
N GLU A 25 15.13 3.60 -11.27
CA GLU A 25 15.08 4.18 -12.61
C GLU A 25 13.71 3.97 -13.25
N ASP A 26 13.10 2.80 -13.07
CA ASP A 26 11.73 2.53 -13.52
C ASP A 26 10.68 3.39 -12.77
N MET A 27 10.84 3.62 -11.46
CA MET A 27 9.99 4.56 -10.72
C MET A 27 10.06 5.97 -11.31
N ARG A 28 11.26 6.44 -11.66
CA ARG A 28 11.44 7.74 -12.32
C ARG A 28 10.84 7.77 -13.72
N LYS A 29 11.09 6.73 -14.52
CA LYS A 29 10.50 6.55 -15.86
C LYS A 29 8.98 6.51 -15.80
N GLY A 30 8.42 5.85 -14.78
CA GLY A 30 6.98 5.80 -14.51
C GLY A 30 6.39 7.11 -13.96
N GLY A 31 7.20 8.11 -13.67
CA GLY A 31 6.74 9.39 -13.13
C GLY A 31 6.23 9.34 -11.69
N ILE A 32 6.56 8.27 -10.93
CA ILE A 32 6.13 8.10 -9.54
C ILE A 32 6.68 9.24 -8.68
N THR A 33 5.76 10.01 -8.08
CA THR A 33 6.12 11.10 -7.16
C THR A 33 6.52 10.56 -5.79
N ALA A 34 5.75 9.59 -5.25
CA ALA A 34 6.10 8.88 -4.03
C ALA A 34 5.53 7.46 -4.03
N ALA A 35 6.17 6.55 -3.31
CA ALA A 35 5.71 5.19 -3.12
C ALA A 35 5.87 4.76 -1.66
N ASN A 36 4.88 4.06 -1.11
CA ASN A 36 4.97 3.34 0.14
C ASN A 36 5.78 2.06 -0.09
N CYS A 37 7.05 2.09 0.27
CA CYS A 37 8.00 1.01 0.03
C CYS A 37 8.09 0.10 1.25
N THR A 38 7.76 -1.18 1.07
CA THR A 38 7.79 -2.19 2.13
C THR A 38 9.23 -2.48 2.57
N VAL A 39 9.52 -2.28 3.85
CA VAL A 39 10.83 -2.61 4.46
C VAL A 39 10.73 -3.69 5.54
N SER A 40 9.51 -4.09 5.91
CA SER A 40 9.27 -5.18 6.87
C SER A 40 7.95 -5.90 6.60
N VAL A 41 7.95 -7.23 6.77
CA VAL A 41 6.75 -8.08 6.74
C VAL A 41 6.70 -8.97 7.99
N TRP A 42 7.67 -9.84 8.20
CA TRP A 42 7.73 -10.76 9.35
C TRP A 42 9.03 -10.61 10.18
N GLU A 43 9.80 -9.56 9.91
CA GLU A 43 11.05 -9.30 10.60
C GLU A 43 10.81 -8.84 12.04
N SER A 44 11.75 -9.20 12.93
CA SER A 44 11.85 -8.67 14.29
C SER A 44 12.24 -7.19 14.27
N PHE A 45 12.16 -6.50 15.42
CA PHE A 45 12.61 -5.12 15.57
C PHE A 45 14.02 -4.93 15.00
N ALA A 46 15.00 -5.71 15.49
CA ALA A 46 16.40 -5.57 15.08
C ALA A 46 16.59 -5.74 13.57
N LYS A 47 15.96 -6.76 12.98
CA LYS A 47 16.06 -7.01 11.53
C LYS A 47 15.38 -5.93 10.71
N THR A 48 14.28 -5.37 11.19
CA THR A 48 13.59 -4.25 10.56
C THR A 48 14.46 -2.99 10.59
N VAL A 49 15.19 -2.73 11.68
CA VAL A 49 16.15 -1.62 11.75
C VAL A 49 17.25 -1.79 10.70
N ASP A 50 17.80 -3.01 10.51
CA ASP A 50 18.76 -3.30 9.44
C ASP A 50 18.18 -2.97 8.05
N ASN A 51 16.95 -3.39 7.77
CA ASN A 51 16.28 -3.13 6.49
C ASN A 51 16.04 -1.63 6.25
N ILE A 52 15.63 -0.88 7.29
CA ILE A 52 15.53 0.59 7.24
C ILE A 52 16.89 1.24 6.94
N ALA A 53 17.94 0.77 7.60
CA ALA A 53 19.30 1.28 7.38
C ALA A 53 19.77 1.04 5.93
N LEU A 54 19.51 -0.16 5.39
CA LEU A 54 19.78 -0.50 3.99
C LEU A 54 18.99 0.39 3.02
N MET A 55 17.67 0.58 3.24
CA MET A 55 16.86 1.45 2.38
C MET A 55 17.38 2.90 2.42
N LYS A 56 17.72 3.42 3.60
CA LYS A 56 18.33 4.76 3.72
C LYS A 56 19.69 4.86 3.03
N GLN A 57 20.47 3.78 3.02
CA GLN A 57 21.72 3.72 2.27
C GLN A 57 21.45 3.77 0.75
N GLN A 58 20.44 3.02 0.25
CA GLN A 58 20.02 3.07 -1.14
C GLN A 58 19.56 4.47 -1.56
N ILE A 59 18.75 5.14 -0.71
CA ILE A 59 18.30 6.51 -0.97
C ILE A 59 19.49 7.47 -1.10
N ARG A 60 20.50 7.36 -0.22
CA ARG A 60 21.71 8.20 -0.31
C ARG A 60 22.54 7.89 -1.56
N ALA A 61 22.71 6.60 -1.88
CA ALA A 61 23.49 6.16 -3.04
C ALA A 61 22.84 6.52 -4.38
N ASN A 62 21.51 6.76 -4.40
CA ASN A 62 20.72 7.13 -5.57
C ASN A 62 20.00 8.47 -5.34
N SER A 63 20.66 9.43 -4.70
CA SER A 63 20.05 10.71 -4.29
C SER A 63 19.57 11.57 -5.46
N GLU A 64 20.06 11.33 -6.66
CA GLU A 64 19.57 11.95 -7.89
C GLU A 64 18.20 11.40 -8.34
N LEU A 65 17.84 10.19 -7.91
CA LEU A 65 16.57 9.54 -8.23
C LEU A 65 15.58 9.59 -7.07
N LEU A 66 16.07 9.52 -5.83
CA LEU A 66 15.27 9.25 -4.64
C LEU A 66 15.39 10.34 -3.57
N THR A 67 14.36 10.46 -2.75
CA THR A 67 14.38 11.21 -1.49
C THR A 67 13.52 10.50 -0.43
N LEU A 68 13.87 10.62 0.86
CA LEU A 68 13.04 10.10 1.95
C LEU A 68 11.85 11.02 2.19
N VAL A 69 10.67 10.45 2.35
CA VAL A 69 9.43 11.17 2.71
C VAL A 69 9.10 10.91 4.17
N ARG A 70 8.87 11.98 4.91
CA ARG A 70 8.39 11.98 6.30
C ARG A 70 7.12 12.82 6.48
N THR A 71 6.92 13.80 5.59
CA THR A 71 5.78 14.73 5.60
C THR A 71 5.20 14.87 4.21
N THR A 72 4.02 15.48 4.10
CA THR A 72 3.41 15.77 2.80
C THR A 72 4.17 16.81 1.99
N GLU A 73 4.91 17.71 2.65
CA GLU A 73 5.81 18.69 2.01
C GLU A 73 6.98 18.00 1.32
N ASP A 74 7.47 16.86 1.87
CA ASP A 74 8.50 16.05 1.23
C ASP A 74 8.01 15.46 -0.09
N ILE A 75 6.72 15.10 -0.20
CA ILE A 75 6.10 14.63 -1.45
C ILE A 75 6.10 15.76 -2.48
N ALA A 76 5.66 16.95 -2.09
CA ALA A 76 5.67 18.13 -2.97
C ALA A 76 7.09 18.49 -3.44
N ARG A 77 8.07 18.41 -2.53
CA ARG A 77 9.48 18.61 -2.84
C ARG A 77 10.02 17.55 -3.80
N ALA A 78 9.70 16.26 -3.59
CA ALA A 78 10.09 15.18 -4.49
C ALA A 78 9.60 15.43 -5.91
N LYS A 79 8.32 15.84 -6.07
CA LYS A 79 7.76 16.23 -7.38
C LYS A 79 8.53 17.37 -8.03
N LYS A 80 8.76 18.46 -7.27
CA LYS A 80 9.47 19.65 -7.75
C LYS A 80 10.90 19.35 -8.18
N GLU A 81 11.59 18.48 -7.46
CA GLU A 81 12.98 18.09 -7.72
C GLU A 81 13.11 16.95 -8.72
N ASN A 82 12.01 16.48 -9.27
CA ASN A 82 11.95 15.35 -10.20
C ASN A 82 12.60 14.09 -9.64
N ARG A 83 12.37 13.79 -8.35
CA ARG A 83 12.78 12.57 -7.63
C ARG A 83 11.59 11.77 -7.20
N THR A 84 11.79 10.48 -6.91
CA THR A 84 10.76 9.65 -6.28
C THR A 84 10.92 9.69 -4.76
N GLY A 85 9.85 10.06 -4.06
CA GLY A 85 9.76 10.01 -2.61
C GLY A 85 9.58 8.57 -2.10
N VAL A 86 10.45 8.13 -1.20
CA VAL A 86 10.34 6.83 -0.53
C VAL A 86 9.64 7.05 0.80
N ILE A 87 8.42 6.51 0.93
CA ILE A 87 7.68 6.39 2.19
C ILE A 87 8.07 5.04 2.78
N LEU A 88 8.61 4.98 3.99
CA LEU A 88 8.93 3.70 4.64
C LEU A 88 7.66 3.10 5.23
N GLY A 89 7.33 1.87 4.83
CA GLY A 89 6.17 1.16 5.32
C GLY A 89 6.43 -0.29 5.71
N PHE A 90 5.58 -0.80 6.59
CA PHE A 90 5.56 -2.22 6.98
C PHE A 90 4.24 -2.85 6.57
N GLN A 91 4.28 -4.08 6.11
CA GLN A 91 3.06 -4.85 5.86
C GLN A 91 2.63 -5.71 7.07
N ASN A 92 3.26 -5.51 8.24
CA ASN A 92 2.88 -6.20 9.49
C ASN A 92 3.40 -5.42 10.70
N ALA A 93 2.63 -5.38 11.77
CA ALA A 93 3.05 -4.84 13.06
C ALA A 93 3.98 -5.78 13.86
N HIS A 94 4.41 -6.90 13.26
CA HIS A 94 5.26 -7.90 13.94
C HIS A 94 6.56 -7.30 14.50
N ALA A 95 7.13 -6.29 13.82
CA ALA A 95 8.33 -5.60 14.28
C ALA A 95 8.14 -4.78 15.56
N PHE A 96 6.91 -4.51 15.99
CA PHE A 96 6.63 -3.87 17.28
C PHE A 96 6.84 -4.83 18.45
N GLU A 97 6.85 -6.14 18.17
CA GLU A 97 6.95 -7.18 19.20
C GLU A 97 5.87 -6.95 20.29
N ASP A 98 6.21 -6.95 21.55
CA ASP A 98 5.32 -6.62 22.68
C ASP A 98 5.66 -5.25 23.32
N ASN A 99 6.25 -4.33 22.56
CA ASN A 99 6.79 -3.07 23.06
C ASN A 99 6.25 -1.85 22.29
N LEU A 100 5.33 -1.12 22.91
CA LEU A 100 4.74 0.10 22.34
C LEU A 100 5.78 1.19 22.05
N GLY A 101 6.88 1.27 22.81
CA GLY A 101 7.95 2.25 22.57
C GLY A 101 8.67 2.05 21.23
N TYR A 102 8.58 0.87 20.62
CA TYR A 102 9.15 0.64 19.28
C TYR A 102 8.37 1.39 18.19
N ILE A 103 7.10 1.70 18.41
CA ILE A 103 6.29 2.46 17.44
C ILE A 103 6.86 3.86 17.26
N GLU A 104 7.13 4.57 18.37
CA GLU A 104 7.75 5.90 18.32
C GLU A 104 9.17 5.84 17.73
N ALA A 105 9.97 4.85 18.13
CA ALA A 105 11.30 4.65 17.56
C ALA A 105 11.27 4.48 16.04
N PHE A 106 10.33 3.70 15.49
CA PHE A 106 10.16 3.56 14.05
C PHE A 106 9.65 4.84 13.38
N ALA A 107 8.73 5.58 14.03
CA ALA A 107 8.26 6.88 13.54
C ALA A 107 9.43 7.87 13.39
N ASP A 108 10.34 7.92 14.38
CA ASP A 108 11.56 8.73 14.36
C ASP A 108 12.53 8.30 13.26
N MET A 109 12.60 6.99 12.99
CA MET A 109 13.36 6.48 11.84
C MET A 109 12.72 6.84 10.49
N GLY A 110 11.48 7.35 10.47
CA GLY A 110 10.78 7.82 9.27
C GLY A 110 9.74 6.86 8.72
N VAL A 111 9.34 5.84 9.48
CA VAL A 111 8.22 4.97 9.10
C VAL A 111 6.90 5.75 9.17
N ARG A 112 6.03 5.59 8.15
CA ARG A 112 4.80 6.38 8.03
C ARG A 112 3.55 5.57 7.73
N VAL A 113 3.67 4.31 7.34
CA VAL A 113 2.53 3.41 7.09
C VAL A 113 2.85 2.05 7.70
N VAL A 114 1.95 1.49 8.51
CA VAL A 114 2.12 0.15 9.09
C VAL A 114 0.80 -0.60 9.05
N GLN A 115 0.83 -1.77 8.45
CA GLN A 115 -0.28 -2.70 8.44
C GLN A 115 -0.31 -3.52 9.73
N LEU A 116 -1.50 -3.69 10.32
CA LEU A 116 -1.65 -4.34 11.61
C LEU A 116 -1.29 -5.84 11.59
N CYS A 117 -1.74 -6.58 10.58
CA CYS A 117 -1.49 -8.01 10.46
C CYS A 117 -1.19 -8.39 9.01
N TYR A 118 -0.29 -9.35 8.79
CA TYR A 118 -0.05 -9.91 7.46
C TYR A 118 -0.55 -11.36 7.39
N ASN A 119 -1.69 -11.54 6.74
CA ASN A 119 -2.29 -12.85 6.43
C ASN A 119 -2.74 -13.69 7.63
N THR A 120 -1.95 -13.80 8.68
CA THR A 120 -2.20 -14.64 9.86
C THR A 120 -2.25 -13.80 11.15
N GLN A 121 -2.49 -14.45 12.27
CA GLN A 121 -2.56 -13.80 13.58
C GLN A 121 -1.19 -13.33 14.08
N ASN A 122 -1.16 -12.15 14.69
CA ASN A 122 -0.06 -11.65 15.51
C ASN A 122 -0.59 -11.15 16.88
N LEU A 123 0.20 -10.38 17.63
CA LEU A 123 -0.22 -9.83 18.93
C LEU A 123 -1.31 -8.76 18.82
N VAL A 124 -1.45 -8.12 17.67
CA VAL A 124 -2.37 -7.00 17.45
C VAL A 124 -3.78 -7.48 17.07
N GLY A 125 -3.87 -8.53 16.25
CA GLY A 125 -5.14 -9.06 15.76
C GLY A 125 -4.95 -10.18 14.76
N THR A 126 -5.92 -10.37 13.86
CA THR A 126 -5.93 -11.47 12.89
C THR A 126 -5.87 -11.01 11.46
N GLY A 127 -5.20 -11.79 10.62
CA GLY A 127 -5.13 -11.59 9.18
C GLY A 127 -6.23 -12.35 8.41
N CYS A 128 -6.33 -12.08 7.12
CA CYS A 128 -7.41 -12.58 6.25
C CYS A 128 -7.40 -14.10 5.99
N TYR A 129 -6.32 -14.81 6.30
CA TYR A 129 -6.22 -16.28 6.19
C TYR A 129 -6.27 -17.00 7.54
N GLU A 130 -6.64 -16.31 8.60
CA GLU A 130 -6.78 -16.88 9.92
C GLU A 130 -8.24 -16.87 10.38
N ARG A 131 -8.59 -17.68 11.40
CA ARG A 131 -9.86 -17.53 12.08
C ARG A 131 -9.90 -16.15 12.75
N ASP A 132 -10.81 -15.32 12.31
CA ASP A 132 -10.86 -13.91 12.71
C ASP A 132 -11.35 -13.74 14.15
N GLY A 133 -10.42 -13.46 15.06
CA GLY A 133 -10.65 -13.24 16.49
C GLY A 133 -10.88 -11.79 16.88
N GLY A 134 -10.79 -10.85 15.94
CA GLY A 134 -10.91 -9.42 16.21
C GLY A 134 -9.59 -8.76 16.66
N LEU A 135 -9.68 -7.50 17.06
CA LEU A 135 -8.58 -6.67 17.53
C LEU A 135 -8.29 -7.00 19.01
N SER A 136 -7.02 -7.27 19.34
CA SER A 136 -6.62 -7.50 20.73
C SER A 136 -6.60 -6.19 21.56
N ASP A 137 -6.53 -6.30 22.90
CA ASP A 137 -6.33 -5.12 23.75
C ASP A 137 -4.99 -4.44 23.43
N PHE A 138 -3.92 -5.23 23.24
CA PHE A 138 -2.63 -4.70 22.77
C PHE A 138 -2.76 -4.01 21.40
N GLY A 139 -3.59 -4.53 20.49
CA GLY A 139 -3.88 -3.91 19.22
C GLY A 139 -4.52 -2.52 19.35
N ARG A 140 -5.37 -2.32 20.35
CA ARG A 140 -5.95 -0.99 20.65
C ARG A 140 -4.87 -0.02 21.15
N GLU A 141 -3.95 -0.46 21.98
CA GLU A 141 -2.81 0.36 22.42
C GLU A 141 -1.88 0.68 21.27
N VAL A 142 -1.60 -0.28 20.37
CA VAL A 142 -0.82 -0.06 19.13
C VAL A 142 -1.47 1.01 18.24
N ILE A 143 -2.78 0.94 17.98
CA ILE A 143 -3.49 1.95 17.18
C ILE A 143 -3.44 3.32 17.86
N THR A 144 -3.61 3.36 19.19
CA THR A 144 -3.52 4.63 19.96
C THR A 144 -2.16 5.28 19.76
N GLU A 145 -1.10 4.50 19.87
CA GLU A 145 0.27 4.99 19.73
C GLU A 145 0.58 5.38 18.28
N MET A 146 0.16 4.57 17.28
CA MET A 146 0.29 4.93 15.86
C MET A 146 -0.41 6.25 15.54
N ASN A 147 -1.63 6.46 16.07
CA ASN A 147 -2.35 7.72 15.92
C ASN A 147 -1.59 8.90 16.56
N ARG A 148 -0.96 8.69 17.74
CA ARG A 148 -0.19 9.71 18.44
C ARG A 148 1.03 10.17 17.65
N VAL A 149 1.80 9.21 17.11
CA VAL A 149 3.06 9.50 16.41
C VAL A 149 2.87 9.78 14.91
N GLY A 150 1.65 9.71 14.39
CA GLY A 150 1.36 9.99 12.99
C GLY A 150 1.82 8.89 12.04
N ILE A 151 1.56 7.62 12.38
CA ILE A 151 1.71 6.48 11.47
C ILE A 151 0.33 6.08 10.95
N MET A 152 0.18 5.97 9.63
CA MET A 152 -1.04 5.47 8.97
C MET A 152 -1.27 4.00 9.32
N VAL A 153 -2.45 3.68 9.82
CA VAL A 153 -2.90 2.30 10.04
C VAL A 153 -3.39 1.71 8.72
N ASP A 154 -2.76 0.63 8.26
CA ASP A 154 -3.18 -0.12 7.08
C ASP A 154 -3.85 -1.44 7.47
N LEU A 155 -4.94 -1.79 6.79
CA LEU A 155 -5.80 -2.95 7.07
C LEU A 155 -5.85 -3.95 5.89
N SER A 156 -4.98 -3.82 4.89
CA SER A 156 -5.07 -4.56 3.62
C SER A 156 -5.09 -6.08 3.77
N HIS A 157 -4.21 -6.67 4.58
CA HIS A 157 -4.16 -8.13 4.85
C HIS A 157 -4.91 -8.55 6.13
N VAL A 158 -5.61 -7.60 6.75
CA VAL A 158 -6.28 -7.80 8.04
C VAL A 158 -7.63 -8.48 7.85
N GLY A 159 -8.03 -9.34 8.80
CA GLY A 159 -9.33 -10.01 8.83
C GLY A 159 -10.48 -9.02 9.01
N SER A 160 -11.69 -9.45 8.68
CA SER A 160 -12.88 -8.58 8.64
C SER A 160 -13.22 -7.99 10.00
N ASN A 161 -13.30 -8.82 11.06
CA ASN A 161 -13.64 -8.36 12.41
C ASN A 161 -12.55 -7.44 12.97
N THR A 162 -11.26 -7.81 12.79
CA THR A 162 -10.13 -6.97 13.21
C THR A 162 -10.16 -5.63 12.49
N SER A 163 -10.51 -5.61 11.18
CA SER A 163 -10.63 -4.39 10.39
C SER A 163 -11.75 -3.49 10.90
N SER A 164 -12.97 -4.03 11.10
CA SER A 164 -14.12 -3.26 11.58
C SER A 164 -13.85 -2.68 12.97
N GLU A 165 -13.28 -3.48 13.89
CA GLU A 165 -12.93 -2.98 15.23
C GLU A 165 -11.83 -1.90 15.16
N ALA A 166 -10.83 -2.03 14.29
CA ALA A 166 -9.78 -1.03 14.10
C ALA A 166 -10.33 0.27 13.51
N ILE A 167 -11.24 0.18 12.50
CA ILE A 167 -11.94 1.32 11.90
C ILE A 167 -12.73 2.08 12.97
N ALA A 168 -13.52 1.37 13.77
CA ALA A 168 -14.33 1.96 14.83
C ALA A 168 -13.51 2.58 15.97
N PHE A 169 -12.33 2.02 16.24
CA PHE A 169 -11.48 2.44 17.36
C PHE A 169 -10.55 3.60 17.02
N SER A 170 -9.97 3.64 15.81
CA SER A 170 -8.99 4.64 15.40
C SER A 170 -9.55 6.06 15.47
N LYS A 171 -8.73 7.01 15.95
CA LYS A 171 -9.09 8.44 16.01
C LYS A 171 -8.61 9.22 14.79
N LYS A 172 -7.86 8.56 13.91
CA LYS A 172 -7.41 9.11 12.63
C LYS A 172 -7.88 8.21 11.50
N PRO A 173 -7.97 8.72 10.26
CA PRO A 173 -8.27 7.89 9.10
C PRO A 173 -7.36 6.66 9.03
N VAL A 174 -7.92 5.52 8.65
CA VAL A 174 -7.19 4.28 8.36
C VAL A 174 -7.31 3.95 6.87
N CYS A 175 -6.52 3.03 6.35
CA CYS A 175 -6.59 2.68 4.94
C CYS A 175 -6.61 1.16 4.70
N TYR A 176 -7.12 0.78 3.54
CA TYR A 176 -6.67 -0.39 2.81
C TYR A 176 -5.67 0.11 1.77
N SER A 177 -4.37 -0.01 2.03
CA SER A 177 -3.36 0.55 1.12
C SER A 177 -3.35 -0.14 -0.24
N HIS A 178 -3.75 -1.43 -0.29
CA HIS A 178 -3.79 -2.27 -1.49
C HIS A 178 -4.81 -3.40 -1.34
N CYS A 179 -6.02 -3.21 -1.86
CA CYS A 179 -7.06 -4.25 -1.89
C CYS A 179 -7.86 -4.20 -3.20
N LEU A 180 -8.71 -5.21 -3.41
CA LEU A 180 -9.67 -5.28 -4.52
C LEU A 180 -11.08 -5.55 -3.98
N PRO A 181 -12.14 -5.23 -4.73
CA PRO A 181 -13.50 -5.54 -4.33
C PRO A 181 -13.83 -7.02 -4.56
N SER A 182 -14.42 -7.69 -3.57
CA SER A 182 -14.92 -9.06 -3.68
C SER A 182 -16.05 -9.19 -4.70
N GLY A 183 -16.78 -8.10 -4.95
CA GLY A 183 -17.84 -8.08 -5.96
C GLY A 183 -17.37 -8.38 -7.40
N LEU A 184 -16.08 -8.15 -7.70
CA LEU A 184 -15.49 -8.56 -8.98
C LEU A 184 -14.85 -9.95 -8.93
N LYS A 185 -14.31 -10.35 -7.78
CA LYS A 185 -13.72 -11.67 -7.57
C LYS A 185 -13.71 -12.02 -6.10
N GLU A 186 -14.39 -13.10 -5.75
CA GLU A 186 -14.34 -13.64 -4.39
C GLU A 186 -12.94 -14.15 -4.07
N HIS A 187 -12.31 -13.58 -3.04
CA HIS A 187 -10.99 -13.98 -2.56
C HIS A 187 -10.77 -13.47 -1.12
N PRO A 188 -10.10 -14.22 -0.22
CA PRO A 188 -9.87 -13.79 1.17
C PRO A 188 -9.12 -12.46 1.31
N ARG A 189 -8.33 -12.06 0.32
CA ARG A 189 -7.61 -10.79 0.26
C ARG A 189 -8.47 -9.62 -0.23
N ASN A 190 -9.57 -9.90 -0.94
CA ASN A 190 -10.47 -8.88 -1.45
C ASN A 190 -11.45 -8.45 -0.35
N LYS A 191 -11.92 -7.22 -0.41
CA LYS A 191 -12.80 -6.63 0.59
C LYS A 191 -14.25 -6.62 0.08
N SER A 192 -15.18 -6.96 0.95
CA SER A 192 -16.61 -6.89 0.61
C SER A 192 -17.07 -5.44 0.43
N ASP A 193 -18.20 -5.25 -0.24
CA ASP A 193 -18.80 -3.93 -0.43
C ASP A 193 -19.10 -3.25 0.92
N GLU A 194 -19.50 -4.04 1.92
CA GLU A 194 -19.75 -3.56 3.28
C GLU A 194 -18.46 -3.02 3.92
N GLN A 195 -17.34 -3.76 3.80
CA GLN A 195 -16.05 -3.32 4.34
C GLN A 195 -15.54 -2.05 3.65
N LEU A 196 -15.74 -1.95 2.31
CA LEU A 196 -15.32 -0.77 1.55
C LEU A 196 -16.16 0.45 1.93
N LYS A 197 -17.47 0.29 2.17
CA LYS A 197 -18.34 1.37 2.68
C LYS A 197 -17.98 1.75 4.10
N GLU A 198 -17.80 0.76 4.99
CA GLU A 198 -17.46 0.99 6.40
C GLU A 198 -16.21 1.86 6.56
N ILE A 199 -15.13 1.55 5.83
CA ILE A 199 -13.91 2.35 5.91
C ILE A 199 -14.10 3.75 5.34
N ALA A 200 -14.85 3.91 4.25
CA ALA A 200 -15.12 5.21 3.64
C ALA A 200 -16.02 6.08 4.53
N ASP A 201 -17.07 5.52 5.11
CA ASP A 201 -17.99 6.20 6.03
C ASP A 201 -17.29 6.69 7.30
N ALA A 202 -16.22 5.99 7.72
CA ALA A 202 -15.34 6.42 8.81
C ALA A 202 -14.27 7.45 8.39
N GLY A 203 -14.30 7.96 7.16
CA GLY A 203 -13.32 8.91 6.63
C GLY A 203 -11.99 8.28 6.23
N GLY A 204 -11.94 6.95 6.12
CA GLY A 204 -10.76 6.21 5.69
C GLY A 204 -10.55 6.19 4.18
N PHE A 205 -9.67 5.33 3.70
CA PHE A 205 -9.16 5.39 2.34
C PHE A 205 -8.88 4.00 1.73
N VAL A 206 -9.08 3.87 0.42
CA VAL A 206 -8.91 2.62 -0.32
C VAL A 206 -7.92 2.80 -1.48
N GLY A 207 -6.73 2.21 -1.36
CA GLY A 207 -5.80 1.98 -2.46
C GLY A 207 -6.17 0.71 -3.21
N VAL A 208 -6.50 0.83 -4.49
CA VAL A 208 -6.87 -0.32 -5.32
C VAL A 208 -5.59 -0.97 -5.86
N THR A 209 -5.46 -2.30 -5.69
CA THR A 209 -4.30 -3.04 -6.18
C THR A 209 -4.54 -3.60 -7.59
N MET A 210 -3.45 -3.87 -8.29
CA MET A 210 -3.46 -4.58 -9.58
C MET A 210 -2.88 -5.99 -9.49
N PHE A 211 -2.66 -6.52 -8.28
CA PHE A 211 -2.07 -7.85 -8.11
C PHE A 211 -2.93 -8.92 -8.78
N ALA A 212 -2.42 -9.46 -9.90
CA ALA A 212 -3.20 -10.26 -10.83
C ALA A 212 -3.94 -11.45 -10.21
N PRO A 213 -3.39 -12.20 -9.23
CA PRO A 213 -4.12 -13.29 -8.58
C PRO A 213 -5.48 -12.87 -7.98
N PHE A 214 -5.64 -11.60 -7.62
CA PHE A 214 -6.87 -11.06 -7.00
C PHE A 214 -7.79 -10.35 -7.98
N LEU A 215 -7.30 -10.01 -9.20
CA LEU A 215 -8.10 -9.44 -10.26
C LEU A 215 -9.05 -10.48 -10.88
N LYS A 216 -10.18 -10.03 -11.43
CA LYS A 216 -11.23 -10.84 -12.04
C LYS A 216 -10.68 -11.86 -13.07
N ARG A 217 -9.78 -11.43 -13.97
CA ARG A 217 -9.20 -12.29 -15.01
C ARG A 217 -7.88 -12.96 -14.62
N GLY A 218 -7.38 -12.73 -13.42
CA GLY A 218 -6.14 -13.34 -12.95
C GLY A 218 -4.95 -13.01 -13.85
N ILE A 219 -4.21 -14.03 -14.29
CA ILE A 219 -3.01 -13.87 -15.13
C ILE A 219 -3.29 -13.28 -16.53
N ASP A 220 -4.53 -13.32 -16.99
CA ASP A 220 -4.97 -12.78 -18.28
C ASP A 220 -5.51 -11.33 -18.11
N ALA A 221 -5.33 -10.73 -16.93
CA ALA A 221 -5.74 -9.37 -16.67
C ALA A 221 -4.95 -8.37 -17.50
N THR A 222 -5.66 -7.32 -17.92
CA THR A 222 -5.12 -6.16 -18.62
C THR A 222 -5.23 -4.91 -17.77
N ILE A 223 -4.65 -3.83 -18.21
CA ILE A 223 -4.79 -2.52 -17.56
C ILE A 223 -6.27 -2.07 -17.49
N ASP A 224 -7.10 -2.49 -18.45
CA ASP A 224 -8.53 -2.15 -18.46
C ASP A 224 -9.30 -2.91 -17.37
N ASP A 225 -8.90 -4.15 -17.01
CA ASP A 225 -9.43 -4.85 -15.83
C ASP A 225 -9.07 -4.13 -14.52
N TYR A 226 -7.90 -3.50 -14.49
CA TYR A 226 -7.51 -2.66 -13.35
C TYR A 226 -8.34 -1.38 -13.27
N ILE A 227 -8.61 -0.73 -14.40
CA ILE A 227 -9.53 0.42 -14.48
C ILE A 227 -10.94 0.02 -14.04
N GLU A 228 -11.46 -1.17 -14.47
CA GLU A 228 -12.75 -1.71 -14.00
C GLU A 228 -12.78 -1.82 -12.47
N ALA A 229 -11.70 -2.32 -11.87
CA ALA A 229 -11.62 -2.48 -10.42
C ALA A 229 -11.62 -1.13 -9.69
N ILE A 230 -10.87 -0.14 -10.17
CA ILE A 230 -10.85 1.20 -9.58
C ILE A 230 -12.24 1.86 -9.73
N ASP A 231 -12.84 1.75 -10.92
CA ASP A 231 -14.16 2.33 -11.20
C ASP A 231 -15.26 1.72 -10.33
N TYR A 232 -15.19 0.39 -10.11
CA TYR A 232 -16.10 -0.30 -9.19
C TYR A 232 -16.03 0.31 -7.77
N VAL A 233 -14.83 0.48 -7.23
CA VAL A 233 -14.65 1.05 -5.89
C VAL A 233 -15.10 2.52 -5.86
N VAL A 234 -14.76 3.31 -6.88
CA VAL A 234 -15.21 4.72 -6.99
C VAL A 234 -16.73 4.84 -7.03
N ASN A 235 -17.40 3.97 -7.79
CA ASN A 235 -18.87 3.99 -7.87
C ASN A 235 -19.52 3.55 -6.56
N LEU A 236 -18.81 2.76 -5.73
CA LEU A 236 -19.31 2.27 -4.45
C LEU A 236 -19.15 3.30 -3.31
N ILE A 237 -18.00 4.00 -3.25
CA ILE A 237 -17.61 4.83 -2.08
C ILE A 237 -17.26 6.28 -2.44
N GLY A 238 -17.35 6.66 -3.72
CA GLY A 238 -16.98 8.00 -4.18
C GLY A 238 -15.49 8.15 -4.53
N GLU A 239 -15.19 9.09 -5.44
CA GLU A 239 -13.81 9.27 -5.96
C GLU A 239 -12.82 9.85 -4.97
N ASP A 240 -13.27 10.51 -3.90
CA ASP A 240 -12.41 11.18 -2.93
C ASP A 240 -11.75 10.20 -1.93
N ALA A 241 -12.32 8.99 -1.77
CA ALA A 241 -11.82 7.98 -0.84
C ALA A 241 -10.97 6.89 -1.55
N VAL A 242 -10.60 7.08 -2.83
CA VAL A 242 -9.94 6.06 -3.64
C VAL A 242 -8.60 6.54 -4.21
N GLY A 243 -7.64 5.64 -4.30
CA GLY A 243 -6.35 5.86 -4.94
C GLY A 243 -5.69 4.57 -5.42
N ILE A 244 -4.44 4.67 -5.80
CA ILE A 244 -3.62 3.59 -6.33
C ILE A 244 -2.81 2.94 -5.21
N GLY A 245 -2.73 1.59 -5.20
CA GLY A 245 -1.84 0.82 -4.35
C GLY A 245 -1.46 -0.46 -5.08
N THR A 246 -0.48 -0.38 -5.99
CA THR A 246 -0.27 -1.38 -7.06
C THR A 246 0.09 -2.77 -6.57
N ASP A 247 0.81 -2.87 -5.45
CA ASP A 247 1.44 -4.10 -4.98
C ASP A 247 2.49 -4.64 -5.97
N PHE A 248 3.23 -3.73 -6.63
CA PHE A 248 4.33 -4.13 -7.50
C PHE A 248 5.38 -4.96 -6.77
N THR A 249 5.76 -6.07 -7.40
CA THR A 249 6.76 -7.03 -6.93
C THR A 249 7.91 -7.16 -7.96
N GLN A 250 8.27 -6.06 -8.61
CA GLN A 250 9.27 -6.05 -9.67
C GLN A 250 10.64 -6.51 -9.17
N GLY A 251 11.33 -7.34 -9.99
CA GLY A 251 12.69 -7.81 -9.71
C GLY A 251 12.78 -9.10 -8.88
N TYR A 252 11.66 -9.65 -8.40
CA TYR A 252 11.64 -10.91 -7.67
C TYR A 252 11.47 -12.13 -8.57
N SER A 253 12.05 -13.28 -8.12
CA SER A 253 11.89 -14.60 -8.72
C SER A 253 10.62 -15.31 -8.26
N VAL A 254 10.34 -16.47 -8.84
CA VAL A 254 9.23 -17.34 -8.42
C VAL A 254 9.31 -17.77 -6.95
N ASP A 255 10.52 -17.88 -6.39
CA ASP A 255 10.72 -18.29 -4.98
C ASP A 255 10.14 -17.27 -4.01
N PHE A 256 10.20 -15.97 -4.36
CA PHE A 256 9.58 -14.91 -3.56
C PHE A 256 8.04 -15.07 -3.51
N PHE A 257 7.42 -15.41 -4.63
CA PHE A 257 5.98 -15.63 -4.67
C PHE A 257 5.58 -16.90 -3.91
N ASP A 258 6.38 -17.97 -3.96
CA ASP A 258 6.16 -19.15 -3.13
C ASP A 258 6.29 -18.80 -1.64
N TRP A 259 7.32 -18.04 -1.25
CA TRP A 259 7.51 -17.54 0.10
C TRP A 259 6.30 -16.75 0.60
N LEU A 260 5.70 -15.86 -0.22
CA LEU A 260 4.49 -15.10 0.12
C LEU A 260 3.27 -15.98 0.37
N THR A 261 3.23 -17.19 -0.20
CA THR A 261 2.08 -18.10 -0.03
C THR A 261 2.10 -18.87 1.29
N HIS A 262 3.19 -18.80 2.06
CA HIS A 262 3.36 -19.52 3.32
C HIS A 262 3.29 -18.59 4.52
N ASP A 263 2.72 -19.06 5.62
CA ASP A 263 2.76 -18.36 6.89
C ASP A 263 4.23 -18.12 7.31
N LYS A 264 4.56 -16.85 7.57
CA LYS A 264 5.93 -16.38 7.86
C LYS A 264 6.98 -16.89 6.85
N GLY A 265 6.55 -17.10 5.59
CA GLY A 265 7.41 -17.54 4.51
C GLY A 265 7.89 -19.00 4.56
N ARG A 266 7.45 -19.81 5.53
CA ARG A 266 8.03 -21.17 5.76
C ARG A 266 7.12 -22.20 6.44
N TYR A 267 5.99 -21.76 7.01
CA TYR A 267 5.09 -22.67 7.73
C TYR A 267 3.93 -23.13 6.84
N ARG A 268 2.75 -23.23 7.41
CA ARG A 268 1.53 -23.64 6.70
C ARG A 268 1.32 -22.83 5.42
N ARG A 269 1.04 -23.53 4.31
CA ARG A 269 0.64 -22.85 3.08
C ARG A 269 -0.75 -22.24 3.25
N LEU A 270 -0.88 -20.95 2.96
CA LEU A 270 -2.10 -20.19 3.13
C LEU A 270 -2.92 -20.11 1.84
N THR A 271 -2.22 -20.01 0.70
CA THR A 271 -2.83 -19.80 -0.60
C THR A 271 -1.94 -20.37 -1.71
N ASN A 272 -2.43 -20.32 -2.94
CA ASN A 272 -1.63 -20.63 -4.12
C ASN A 272 -1.93 -19.59 -5.20
N PHE A 273 -0.97 -18.73 -5.49
CA PHE A 273 -1.12 -17.70 -6.53
C PHE A 273 -0.95 -18.26 -7.94
N GLY A 274 -0.33 -19.44 -8.10
CA GLY A 274 0.10 -19.91 -9.40
C GLY A 274 1.17 -18.98 -9.99
N LYS A 275 1.10 -18.74 -11.30
CA LYS A 275 1.97 -17.74 -11.95
C LYS A 275 1.50 -16.35 -11.61
N VAL A 276 2.40 -15.51 -11.11
CA VAL A 276 2.13 -14.08 -10.87
C VAL A 276 2.73 -13.25 -11.99
N VAL A 277 1.88 -12.49 -12.66
CA VAL A 277 2.26 -11.59 -13.77
C VAL A 277 1.41 -10.33 -13.63
N ASN A 278 2.02 -9.15 -13.69
CA ASN A 278 1.27 -7.91 -13.67
C ASN A 278 0.36 -7.79 -14.91
N PRO A 279 -0.72 -7.02 -14.89
CA PRO A 279 -1.65 -6.86 -16.00
C PRO A 279 -0.96 -6.41 -17.30
N GLU A 280 -1.46 -6.90 -18.45
CA GLU A 280 -0.99 -6.41 -19.74
C GLU A 280 -1.24 -4.90 -19.85
N GLY A 281 -0.23 -4.17 -20.36
CA GLY A 281 -0.24 -2.72 -20.45
C GLY A 281 0.38 -2.00 -19.23
N ILE A 282 0.63 -2.72 -18.12
CA ILE A 282 1.35 -2.20 -16.94
C ILE A 282 2.19 -3.31 -16.30
N ARG A 283 3.10 -3.89 -17.06
CA ARG A 283 3.99 -4.99 -16.64
C ARG A 283 5.08 -4.53 -15.68
N THR A 284 5.56 -3.31 -15.84
CA THR A 284 6.64 -2.71 -15.04
C THR A 284 6.23 -1.36 -14.48
N ILE A 285 6.92 -0.92 -13.44
CA ILE A 285 6.71 0.41 -12.83
C ILE A 285 6.93 1.51 -13.86
N GLY A 286 7.87 1.33 -14.79
CA GLY A 286 8.15 2.29 -15.87
C GLY A 286 7.01 2.50 -16.86
N GLU A 287 5.98 1.64 -16.82
CA GLU A 287 4.78 1.72 -17.68
C GLU A 287 3.60 2.45 -17.00
N PHE A 288 3.78 3.03 -15.82
CA PHE A 288 2.75 3.78 -15.10
C PHE A 288 2.05 4.88 -15.96
N PRO A 289 2.71 5.54 -16.94
CA PRO A 289 2.03 6.46 -17.85
C PRO A 289 0.86 5.84 -18.62
N ASN A 290 0.90 4.52 -18.87
CA ASN A 290 -0.18 3.80 -19.54
C ASN A 290 -1.46 3.78 -18.67
N LEU A 291 -1.32 3.81 -17.33
CA LEU A 291 -2.47 3.88 -16.42
C LEU A 291 -3.23 5.20 -16.58
N THR A 292 -2.52 6.33 -16.63
CA THR A 292 -3.14 7.63 -16.91
C THR A 292 -3.86 7.63 -18.26
N GLN A 293 -3.22 7.09 -19.31
CA GLN A 293 -3.84 6.97 -20.63
C GLN A 293 -5.07 6.05 -20.63
N ALA A 294 -5.05 4.97 -19.82
CA ALA A 294 -6.21 4.09 -19.70
C ALA A 294 -7.38 4.80 -19.00
N MET A 295 -7.11 5.61 -17.97
CA MET A 295 -8.13 6.47 -17.35
C MET A 295 -8.69 7.51 -18.31
N GLU A 296 -7.82 8.14 -19.13
CA GLU A 296 -8.25 9.08 -20.20
C GLU A 296 -9.15 8.36 -21.22
N ARG A 297 -8.77 7.16 -21.68
CA ARG A 297 -9.60 6.34 -22.60
C ARG A 297 -10.93 5.92 -21.99
N ALA A 298 -10.98 5.68 -20.68
CA ALA A 298 -12.21 5.39 -19.94
C ALA A 298 -13.13 6.62 -19.79
N GLY A 299 -12.70 7.79 -20.28
CA GLY A 299 -13.49 9.03 -20.25
C GLY A 299 -13.49 9.74 -18.90
N TRP A 300 -12.52 9.48 -18.02
CA TRP A 300 -12.44 10.17 -16.74
C TRP A 300 -11.97 11.61 -16.92
N SER A 301 -12.53 12.51 -16.11
CA SER A 301 -12.08 13.91 -16.08
C SER A 301 -10.65 14.02 -15.55
N GLU A 302 -9.92 15.06 -15.96
CA GLU A 302 -8.58 15.33 -15.43
C GLU A 302 -8.59 15.46 -13.89
N THR A 303 -9.61 16.07 -13.32
CA THR A 303 -9.76 16.22 -11.87
C THR A 303 -9.86 14.86 -11.18
N ARG A 304 -10.70 13.94 -11.69
CA ARG A 304 -10.82 12.58 -11.16
C ARG A 304 -9.49 11.82 -11.27
N ILE A 305 -8.81 11.93 -12.42
CA ILE A 305 -7.51 11.27 -12.63
C ILE A 305 -6.49 11.78 -11.61
N ARG A 306 -6.35 13.10 -11.41
CA ARG A 306 -5.41 13.68 -10.44
C ARG A 306 -5.70 13.21 -9.01
N LYS A 307 -6.97 13.21 -8.60
CA LYS A 307 -7.40 12.71 -7.29
C LYS A 307 -6.93 11.28 -7.05
N ILE A 308 -7.29 10.37 -7.97
CA ILE A 308 -7.02 8.94 -7.83
C ILE A 308 -5.54 8.62 -7.96
N MET A 309 -4.82 9.30 -8.86
CA MET A 309 -3.38 9.09 -9.05
C MET A 309 -2.55 9.50 -7.83
N GLY A 310 -3.00 10.46 -7.01
CA GLY A 310 -2.21 10.81 -5.84
C GLY A 310 -2.73 11.92 -4.93
N GLU A 311 -3.56 12.86 -5.40
CA GLU A 311 -4.00 13.99 -4.56
C GLU A 311 -4.78 13.51 -3.34
N ASN A 312 -5.60 12.47 -3.48
CA ASN A 312 -6.32 11.85 -2.36
C ASN A 312 -5.38 11.24 -1.33
N TRP A 313 -4.29 10.57 -1.77
CA TRP A 313 -3.25 10.08 -0.86
C TRP A 313 -2.60 11.21 -0.07
N VAL A 314 -2.24 12.32 -0.74
CA VAL A 314 -1.66 13.50 -0.06
C VAL A 314 -2.61 14.03 1.01
N ARG A 315 -3.91 14.11 0.70
CA ARG A 315 -4.92 14.56 1.67
C ARG A 315 -4.96 13.67 2.90
N VAL A 316 -5.14 12.36 2.71
CA VAL A 316 -5.26 11.42 3.85
C VAL A 316 -3.95 11.31 4.64
N PHE A 317 -2.79 11.41 3.99
CA PHE A 317 -1.51 11.44 4.69
C PHE A 317 -1.39 12.68 5.58
N ARG A 318 -1.85 13.85 5.10
CA ARG A 318 -1.87 15.07 5.91
C ARG A 318 -2.74 14.93 7.15
N ASP A 319 -3.91 14.31 7.02
CA ASP A 319 -4.83 14.08 8.14
C ASP A 319 -4.23 13.15 9.21
N VAL A 320 -3.39 12.20 8.78
CA VAL A 320 -2.77 11.21 9.69
C VAL A 320 -1.43 11.67 10.23
N TRP A 321 -0.51 12.10 9.35
CA TRP A 321 0.87 12.42 9.77
C TRP A 321 0.95 13.74 10.53
N GLY A 322 -0.03 14.65 10.33
CA GLY A 322 0.01 16.02 10.80
C GLY A 322 0.77 16.95 9.83
N ALA A 323 0.70 18.25 10.10
CA ALA A 323 1.43 19.26 9.33
C ALA A 323 2.90 19.31 9.79
#